data_f2fe2d0fdff71a04e0acd311b341d50c
#
_entry.id   f2fe2d0fdff71a04e0acd311b341d50c
#
_cell.length_a   1.000
_cell.length_b   1.000
_cell.length_c   1.000
_cell.angle_alpha   90.00
_cell.angle_beta   90.00
_cell.angle_gamma   90.00
#
_symmetry.space_group_name_H-M   'P 1'
#
loop_
_entity.id
_entity.type
_entity.pdbx_description
1 polymer ?
#
loop_
_entity_poly.entity_id
_entity_poly.type
_entity_poly.pdbx_seq_one_letter_code
_entity_poly.pdbx_strand_id
1 'polypeptide(L)'
;ILKMADTDKKYSRQLLGKRVVSKTGRLFGEVGNIVFESRTGELIQIVLRNHTGFAEGLELEKDNQGNLLVPYSSVMAIGDFVVIAEEEII
;
A
#
# COMPACT_ATOMS: atom_id res chain seq x y z
N ILE A 1 -2.84 -0.84 13.04
CA ILE A 1 -2.10 -1.78 12.19
C ILE A 1 -2.57 -3.20 12.49
N LEU A 2 -2.87 -3.95 11.45
CA LEU A 2 -3.30 -5.33 11.57
C LEU A 2 -2.09 -6.24 11.81
N LYS A 3 -2.20 -7.11 12.81
CA LYS A 3 -1.21 -8.17 12.98
C LYS A 3 -1.46 -9.26 11.95
N MET A 4 -0.37 -9.84 11.45
CA MET A 4 -0.44 -10.89 10.45
C MET A 4 -0.50 -12.26 11.11
N ALA A 5 -1.69 -12.88 11.11
CA ALA A 5 -1.85 -14.28 11.41
C ALA A 5 -1.61 -15.09 10.14
N ASP A 6 -1.60 -16.44 10.21
CA ASP A 6 -1.37 -17.27 9.03
C ASP A 6 -2.39 -17.00 7.91
N THR A 7 -3.64 -16.74 8.27
CA THR A 7 -4.68 -16.38 7.31
C THR A 7 -4.39 -15.04 6.64
N ASP A 8 -3.81 -14.10 7.38
CA ASP A 8 -3.51 -12.77 6.86
C ASP A 8 -2.36 -12.81 5.83
N LYS A 9 -1.44 -13.77 5.95
CA LYS A 9 -0.39 -13.95 4.97
C LYS A 9 -0.94 -14.33 3.60
N LYS A 10 -2.04 -15.08 3.57
CA LYS A 10 -2.74 -15.38 2.32
C LYS A 10 -3.36 -14.12 1.73
N TYR A 11 -3.95 -13.27 2.58
CA TYR A 11 -4.50 -11.99 2.14
C TYR A 11 -3.42 -11.09 1.56
N SER A 12 -2.24 -11.05 2.18
CA SER A 12 -1.16 -10.21 1.68
C SER A 12 -0.73 -10.62 0.28
N ARG A 13 -0.71 -11.92 -0.02
CA ARG A 13 -0.42 -12.41 -1.38
C ARG A 13 -1.48 -11.96 -2.37
N GLN A 14 -2.74 -11.91 -1.93
CA GLN A 14 -3.84 -11.46 -2.78
C GLN A 14 -3.76 -9.97 -3.07
N LEU A 15 -3.06 -9.20 -2.25
CA LEU A 15 -2.87 -7.78 -2.49
C LEU A 15 -1.93 -7.51 -3.65
N LEU A 16 -0.98 -8.40 -3.89
CA LEU A 16 0.02 -8.18 -4.96
C LEU A 16 -0.66 -8.04 -6.31
N GLY A 17 -0.31 -6.98 -7.02
CA GLY A 17 -0.86 -6.69 -8.32
C GLY A 17 -2.17 -5.93 -8.32
N LYS A 18 -2.83 -5.77 -7.16
CA LYS A 18 -4.05 -4.96 -7.10
C LYS A 18 -3.72 -3.50 -7.31
N ARG A 19 -4.65 -2.78 -7.92
CA ARG A 19 -4.51 -1.34 -8.10
C ARG A 19 -4.79 -0.63 -6.78
N VAL A 20 -4.00 0.42 -6.52
CA VAL A 20 -4.13 1.26 -5.34
C VAL A 20 -4.75 2.57 -5.77
N VAL A 21 -5.91 2.89 -5.22
CA VAL A 21 -6.66 4.11 -5.58
C VAL A 21 -6.99 4.89 -4.30
N SER A 22 -7.14 6.21 -4.45
CA SER A 22 -7.62 7.03 -3.35
C SER A 22 -9.13 6.88 -3.20
N LYS A 23 -9.66 7.33 -2.07
CA LYS A 23 -11.12 7.31 -1.84
C LYS A 23 -11.88 8.19 -2.84
N THR A 24 -11.18 9.10 -3.51
CA THR A 24 -11.77 9.95 -4.55
C THR A 24 -11.60 9.35 -5.94
N GLY A 25 -11.02 8.15 -6.04
CA GLY A 25 -10.88 7.45 -7.31
C GLY A 25 -9.59 7.73 -8.07
N ARG A 26 -8.63 8.42 -7.49
CA ARG A 26 -7.35 8.71 -8.15
C ARG A 26 -6.42 7.50 -8.06
N LEU A 27 -5.87 7.08 -9.19
CA LEU A 27 -4.99 5.92 -9.24
C LEU A 27 -3.59 6.29 -8.75
N PHE A 28 -3.08 5.51 -7.78
CA PHE A 28 -1.72 5.65 -7.26
C PHE A 28 -0.74 4.74 -7.98
N GLY A 29 -1.15 3.55 -8.32
CA GLY A 29 -0.32 2.53 -8.93
C GLY A 29 -0.84 1.15 -8.59
N GLU A 30 0.07 0.19 -8.48
CA GLU A 30 -0.26 -1.19 -8.14
C GLU A 30 0.56 -1.63 -6.93
N VAL A 31 0.05 -2.63 -6.21
CA VAL A 31 0.81 -3.24 -5.12
C VAL A 31 1.92 -4.08 -5.71
N GLY A 32 3.17 -3.63 -5.57
CA GLY A 32 4.33 -4.35 -6.07
C GLY A 32 5.00 -5.21 -5.02
N ASN A 33 4.93 -4.79 -3.78
CA ASN A 33 5.48 -5.54 -2.66
C ASN A 33 4.84 -5.05 -1.37
N ILE A 34 5.13 -5.74 -0.26
CA ILE A 34 4.56 -5.41 1.04
C ILE A 34 5.68 -5.46 2.08
N VAL A 35 5.71 -4.47 2.96
CA VAL A 35 6.70 -4.39 4.04
C VAL A 35 6.04 -4.79 5.35
N PHE A 36 6.65 -5.73 6.05
CA PHE A 36 6.17 -6.23 7.34
C PHE A 36 7.17 -5.90 8.44
N GLU A 37 6.66 -5.74 9.66
CA GLU A 37 7.50 -5.71 10.84
C GLU A 37 7.95 -7.14 11.13
N SER A 38 9.27 -7.36 11.19
CA SER A 38 9.83 -8.72 11.30
C SER A 38 9.50 -9.41 12.61
N ARG A 39 9.28 -8.65 13.70
CA ARG A 39 9.04 -9.21 15.03
C ARG A 39 7.57 -9.59 15.24
N THR A 40 6.66 -8.75 14.77
CA THR A 40 5.23 -8.90 15.03
C THR A 40 4.46 -9.45 13.84
N GLY A 41 5.04 -9.37 12.64
CA GLY A 41 4.37 -9.73 11.40
C GLY A 41 3.33 -8.69 10.95
N GLU A 42 3.30 -7.52 11.57
CA GLU A 42 2.38 -6.46 11.17
C GLU A 42 2.74 -5.92 9.80
N LEU A 43 1.73 -5.68 8.98
CA LEU A 43 1.89 -5.03 7.68
C LEU A 43 2.06 -3.54 7.91
N ILE A 44 3.18 -2.98 7.46
CA ILE A 44 3.54 -1.59 7.72
C ILE A 44 3.29 -0.70 6.52
N GLN A 45 3.74 -1.12 5.34
CA GLN A 45 3.72 -0.30 4.14
C GLN A 45 3.46 -1.16 2.92
N ILE A 46 2.90 -0.50 1.90
CA ILE A 46 2.75 -1.07 0.55
C ILE A 46 3.77 -0.37 -0.34
N VAL A 47 4.53 -1.16 -1.10
CA VAL A 47 5.47 -0.64 -2.09
C VAL A 47 4.73 -0.59 -3.42
N LEU A 48 4.63 0.59 -4.01
CA LEU A 48 3.93 0.78 -5.28
C LEU A 48 4.81 0.34 -6.46
N ARG A 49 4.17 -0.27 -7.44
CA ARG A 49 4.73 -0.57 -8.75
C ARG A 49 3.93 0.22 -9.79
N ASN A 50 4.59 0.69 -10.84
CA ASN A 50 3.94 1.45 -11.90
C ASN A 50 3.16 2.64 -11.35
N HIS A 51 3.76 3.39 -10.44
CA HIS A 51 3.09 4.52 -9.82
C HIS A 51 2.79 5.62 -10.84
N THR A 52 1.70 6.36 -10.58
CA THR A 52 1.22 7.42 -11.48
C THR A 52 1.91 8.74 -11.19
N GLY A 53 1.77 9.69 -12.12
CA GLY A 53 2.25 11.05 -11.90
C GLY A 53 1.56 11.72 -10.72
N PHE A 54 0.29 11.37 -10.46
CA PHE A 54 -0.43 11.89 -9.31
C PHE A 54 0.26 11.47 -8.00
N ALA A 55 0.60 10.18 -7.88
CA ALA A 55 1.28 9.66 -6.70
C ALA A 55 2.67 10.28 -6.54
N GLU A 56 3.40 10.43 -7.64
CA GLU A 56 4.72 11.05 -7.64
C GLU A 56 4.66 12.48 -7.10
N GLY A 57 3.62 13.22 -7.47
CA GLY A 57 3.43 14.61 -7.05
C GLY A 57 3.12 14.78 -5.57
N LEU A 58 2.74 13.72 -4.88
CA LEU A 58 2.41 13.78 -3.44
C LEU A 58 3.64 13.70 -2.53
N GLU A 59 4.82 13.50 -3.12
CA GLU A 59 6.07 13.42 -2.35
C GLU A 59 6.04 12.33 -1.28
N LEU A 60 5.54 11.15 -1.66
CA LEU A 60 5.49 10.02 -0.76
C LEU A 60 6.90 9.53 -0.38
N GLU A 61 7.00 8.85 0.76
CA GLU A 61 8.24 8.20 1.14
C GLU A 61 8.69 7.23 0.05
N LYS A 62 9.99 7.07 -0.12
CA LYS A 62 10.57 6.18 -1.12
C LYS A 62 11.51 5.19 -0.47
N ASP A 63 11.61 4.00 -1.06
CA ASP A 63 12.60 3.02 -0.64
C ASP A 63 13.96 3.30 -1.33
N ASN A 64 14.94 2.43 -1.08
CA ASN A 64 16.29 2.59 -1.63
C ASN A 64 16.33 2.48 -3.16
N GLN A 65 15.31 1.93 -3.76
CA GLN A 65 15.22 1.74 -5.21
C GLN A 65 14.36 2.82 -5.88
N GLY A 66 13.87 3.79 -5.10
CA GLY A 66 13.05 4.87 -5.62
C GLY A 66 11.57 4.52 -5.77
N ASN A 67 11.14 3.38 -5.25
CA ASN A 67 9.73 3.02 -5.28
C ASN A 67 8.95 3.79 -4.21
N LEU A 68 7.75 4.24 -4.54
CA LEU A 68 6.91 4.97 -3.59
C LEU A 68 6.32 4.01 -2.57
N LEU A 69 6.23 4.48 -1.33
CA LEU A 69 5.70 3.71 -0.20
C LEU A 69 4.40 4.35 0.29
N VAL A 70 3.41 3.51 0.56
CA VAL A 70 2.13 3.94 1.12
C VAL A 70 1.97 3.28 2.48
N PRO A 71 1.77 4.06 3.57
CA PRO A 71 1.60 3.46 4.89
C PRO A 71 0.30 2.66 4.94
N TYR A 72 0.35 1.47 5.52
CA TYR A 72 -0.83 0.63 5.61
C TYR A 72 -1.93 1.25 6.47
N SER A 73 -1.56 2.13 7.40
CA SER A 73 -2.52 2.85 8.21
C SER A 73 -3.48 3.72 7.40
N SER A 74 -3.11 4.05 6.16
CA SER A 74 -3.97 4.82 5.25
C SER A 74 -4.99 3.96 4.51
N VAL A 75 -4.87 2.63 4.57
CA VAL A 75 -5.77 1.73 3.84
C VAL A 75 -7.14 1.72 4.50
N MET A 76 -8.16 2.06 3.73
CA MET A 76 -9.55 2.10 4.19
C MET A 76 -10.30 0.82 3.88
N ALA A 77 -10.02 0.22 2.73
CA ALA A 77 -10.77 -0.94 2.26
C ALA A 77 -9.92 -1.73 1.27
N ILE A 78 -10.14 -3.02 1.21
CA ILE A 78 -9.50 -3.93 0.29
C ILE A 78 -10.58 -4.78 -0.37
N GLY A 79 -10.63 -4.74 -1.68
CA GLY A 79 -11.54 -5.53 -2.48
C GLY A 79 -10.85 -5.80 -3.82
N ASP A 80 -11.51 -5.44 -4.91
CA ASP A 80 -10.87 -5.49 -6.22
C ASP A 80 -9.75 -4.46 -6.31
N PHE A 81 -9.84 -3.40 -5.52
CA PHE A 81 -8.84 -2.35 -5.40
C PHE A 81 -8.44 -2.21 -3.95
N VAL A 82 -7.24 -1.67 -3.72
CA VAL A 82 -6.84 -1.20 -2.39
C VAL A 82 -7.19 0.28 -2.34
N VAL A 83 -8.09 0.66 -1.44
CA VAL A 83 -8.56 2.05 -1.31
C VAL A 83 -7.85 2.69 -0.14
N ILE A 84 -7.23 3.84 -0.38
CA ILE A 84 -6.47 4.56 0.65
C ILE A 84 -7.06 5.94 0.89
N ALA A 85 -6.91 6.41 2.11
CA ALA A 85 -7.26 7.77 2.50
C ALA A 85 -6.03 8.65 2.27
N GLU A 86 -6.02 9.42 1.20
CA GLU A 86 -4.86 10.23 0.83
C GLU A 86 -4.50 11.28 1.90
N GLU A 87 -5.47 11.77 2.66
CA GLU A 87 -5.23 12.72 3.74
C GLU A 87 -4.44 12.12 4.91
N GLU A 88 -4.41 10.80 5.03
CA GLU A 88 -3.63 10.14 6.07
C GLU A 88 -2.15 10.01 5.71
N ILE A 89 -1.80 10.33 4.47
CA ILE A 89 -0.44 10.18 3.96
C ILE A 89 0.29 11.52 3.92
N ILE A 90 -0.46 12.60 3.77
CA ILE A 90 0.08 13.92 3.52
C ILE A 90 0.25 14.73 4.79
#